data_bced3c5df06b9671990afcc476c53055
#
_entry.id   bced3c5df06b9671990afcc476c53055
#
_cell.length_a   1.000
_cell.length_b   1.000
_cell.length_c   1.000
_cell.angle_alpha   90.00
_cell.angle_beta   90.00
_cell.angle_gamma   90.00
#
_symmetry.space_group_name_H-M   'P 1'
#
loop_
_entity.id
_entity.type
_entity.pdbx_description
1 polymer ?
#
loop_
_entity_poly.entity_id
_entity_poly.type
_entity_poly.pdbx_seq_one_letter_code
_entity_poly.pdbx_strand_id
1 'polypeptide(L)'
;MSPKKKSSRALIPTKARALSAKEFLDLADVPPEIEWFANITNPQTRRAYQNDLKDFMRFTRISNPEVFRVVTRAHLIAWRKDLEGRGNEGSTIRRKLSAVSSLFEYLCERNAVVHNPVKGVKRPKVTNANEGLTPALSDEQARLLLDAPPGETLKGKRDRAILATLARE
;
A
#
# COMPACT_ATOMS: atom_id res chain seq x y z
N MET A 1 13.98 -27.83 23.89
CA MET A 1 12.74 -27.00 24.03
C MET A 1 12.52 -26.28 22.72
N SER A 2 11.59 -26.77 21.89
CA SER A 2 11.28 -26.17 20.58
C SER A 2 10.37 -24.97 20.74
N PRO A 3 10.58 -23.85 20.02
CA PRO A 3 9.69 -22.69 20.08
C PRO A 3 8.37 -23.01 19.38
N LYS A 4 7.27 -22.88 20.11
CA LYS A 4 5.91 -22.99 19.57
C LYS A 4 5.72 -21.93 18.47
N LYS A 5 5.52 -22.38 17.21
CA LYS A 5 5.02 -21.56 16.10
C LYS A 5 3.71 -20.90 16.53
N LYS A 6 3.71 -19.58 16.68
CA LYS A 6 2.47 -18.80 16.79
C LYS A 6 1.71 -18.94 15.46
N SER A 7 0.64 -19.70 15.49
CA SER A 7 -0.33 -19.83 14.39
C SER A 7 -0.85 -18.44 14.03
N SER A 8 -0.73 -18.05 12.78
CA SER A 8 -1.39 -16.84 12.26
C SER A 8 -2.90 -17.10 12.30
N ARG A 9 -3.58 -16.49 13.25
CA ARG A 9 -5.02 -16.62 13.47
C ARG A 9 -5.75 -15.85 12.36
N ALA A 10 -6.50 -16.55 11.54
CA ALA A 10 -7.35 -15.91 10.53
C ALA A 10 -8.46 -15.12 11.24
N LEU A 11 -8.62 -13.85 10.89
CA LEU A 11 -9.64 -12.96 11.48
C LEU A 11 -11.07 -13.30 11.05
N ILE A 12 -11.23 -14.02 9.94
CA ILE A 12 -12.54 -14.37 9.38
C ILE A 12 -12.61 -15.88 9.18
N PRO A 13 -13.62 -16.56 9.69
CA PRO A 13 -13.82 -18.00 9.45
C PRO A 13 -14.08 -18.24 7.96
N THR A 14 -13.44 -19.27 7.39
CA THR A 14 -13.47 -19.61 5.96
C THR A 14 -14.85 -20.11 5.48
N LYS A 15 -15.81 -20.35 6.38
CA LYS A 15 -17.18 -20.77 6.05
C LYS A 15 -18.17 -19.68 6.52
N ALA A 16 -19.12 -19.34 5.65
CA ALA A 16 -20.21 -18.41 5.96
C ALA A 16 -21.14 -19.02 7.05
N ARG A 17 -20.81 -18.86 8.32
CA ARG A 17 -21.60 -19.26 9.48
C ARG A 17 -21.56 -18.17 10.55
N ALA A 18 -22.57 -18.13 11.39
CA ALA A 18 -22.56 -17.23 12.56
C ALA A 18 -21.39 -17.58 13.50
N LEU A 19 -20.80 -16.55 14.11
CA LEU A 19 -19.76 -16.72 15.11
C LEU A 19 -20.32 -17.38 16.37
N SER A 20 -19.56 -18.29 16.96
CA SER A 20 -19.82 -18.74 18.33
C SER A 20 -19.45 -17.62 19.32
N ALA A 21 -20.02 -17.69 20.55
CA ALA A 21 -19.72 -16.72 21.61
C ALA A 21 -18.20 -16.65 21.91
N LYS A 22 -17.49 -17.77 21.85
CA LYS A 22 -16.03 -17.80 22.02
C LYS A 22 -15.29 -17.10 20.91
N GLU A 23 -15.65 -17.37 19.65
CA GLU A 23 -15.04 -16.69 18.49
C GLU A 23 -15.31 -15.19 18.49
N PHE A 24 -16.50 -14.77 18.95
CA PHE A 24 -16.83 -13.35 19.12
C PHE A 24 -15.90 -12.67 20.13
N LEU A 25 -15.70 -13.28 21.30
CA LEU A 25 -14.78 -12.76 22.32
C LEU A 25 -13.32 -12.76 21.83
N ASP A 26 -12.89 -13.84 21.18
CA ASP A 26 -11.55 -13.95 20.60
C ASP A 26 -11.26 -12.86 19.55
N LEU A 27 -12.27 -12.41 18.80
CA LEU A 27 -12.12 -11.30 17.84
C LEU A 27 -12.04 -9.94 18.53
N ALA A 28 -12.66 -9.76 19.69
CA ALA A 28 -12.56 -8.52 20.46
C ALA A 28 -11.14 -8.26 20.98
N ASP A 29 -10.36 -9.32 21.19
CA ASP A 29 -8.98 -9.26 21.68
C ASP A 29 -7.91 -9.20 20.55
N VAL A 30 -8.33 -9.03 19.29
CA VAL A 30 -7.38 -8.95 18.16
C VAL A 30 -6.57 -7.65 18.25
N PRO A 31 -5.22 -7.74 18.20
CA PRO A 31 -4.38 -6.55 18.19
C PRO A 31 -4.70 -5.60 17.01
N PRO A 32 -4.72 -4.28 17.23
CA PRO A 32 -5.08 -3.30 16.21
C PRO A 32 -4.29 -3.42 14.91
N GLU A 33 -3.00 -3.73 14.99
CA GLU A 33 -2.15 -3.91 13.81
C GLU A 33 -2.58 -5.10 12.94
N ILE A 34 -3.07 -6.18 13.56
CA ILE A 34 -3.56 -7.36 12.83
C ILE A 34 -4.87 -7.04 12.12
N GLU A 35 -5.78 -6.34 12.80
CA GLU A 35 -7.06 -5.89 12.23
C GLU A 35 -6.82 -4.95 11.05
N TRP A 36 -5.93 -3.97 11.19
CA TRP A 36 -5.58 -3.04 10.12
C TRP A 36 -5.05 -3.77 8.88
N PHE A 37 -4.12 -4.72 9.05
CA PHE A 37 -3.61 -5.52 7.93
C PHE A 37 -4.69 -6.37 7.27
N ALA A 38 -5.61 -6.95 8.05
CA ALA A 38 -6.70 -7.75 7.51
C ALA A 38 -7.68 -6.92 6.68
N ASN A 39 -7.87 -5.65 7.04
CA ASN A 39 -8.75 -4.72 6.32
C ASN A 39 -8.18 -4.26 4.97
N ILE A 40 -6.88 -4.44 4.71
CA ILE A 40 -6.30 -4.18 3.39
C ILE A 40 -6.65 -5.33 2.45
N THR A 41 -7.62 -5.12 1.56
CA THR A 41 -8.15 -6.17 0.67
C THR A 41 -7.16 -6.59 -0.42
N ASN A 42 -6.41 -5.63 -1.00
CA ASN A 42 -5.45 -5.91 -2.06
C ASN A 42 -4.17 -6.56 -1.50
N PRO A 43 -3.82 -7.81 -1.91
CA PRO A 43 -2.66 -8.53 -1.40
C PRO A 43 -1.32 -7.83 -1.70
N GLN A 44 -1.21 -7.16 -2.86
CA GLN A 44 0.01 -6.45 -3.25
C GLN A 44 0.21 -5.21 -2.38
N THR A 45 -0.85 -4.45 -2.13
CA THR A 45 -0.83 -3.30 -1.22
C THR A 45 -0.48 -3.74 0.20
N ARG A 46 -1.08 -4.83 0.69
CA ARG A 46 -0.80 -5.41 2.00
C ARG A 46 0.68 -5.77 2.14
N ARG A 47 1.25 -6.47 1.15
CA ARG A 47 2.67 -6.83 1.13
C ARG A 47 3.58 -5.61 1.11
N ALA A 48 3.24 -4.61 0.29
CA ALA A 48 4.00 -3.36 0.20
C ALA A 48 4.00 -2.61 1.54
N TYR A 49 2.84 -2.45 2.15
CA TYR A 49 2.68 -1.77 3.44
C TYR A 49 3.39 -2.51 4.57
N GLN A 50 3.34 -3.85 4.58
CA GLN A 50 4.07 -4.66 5.55
C GLN A 50 5.59 -4.40 5.47
N ASN A 51 6.14 -4.33 4.26
CA ASN A 51 7.56 -4.04 4.07
C ASN A 51 7.92 -2.61 4.47
N ASP A 52 7.03 -1.65 4.18
CA ASP A 52 7.24 -0.24 4.52
C ASP A 52 7.21 -0.01 6.03
N LEU A 53 6.28 -0.66 6.74
CA LEU A 53 6.25 -0.61 8.21
C LEU A 53 7.45 -1.29 8.85
N LYS A 54 7.89 -2.44 8.33
CA LYS A 54 9.12 -3.09 8.81
C LYS A 54 10.35 -2.20 8.64
N ASP A 55 10.43 -1.45 7.54
CA ASP A 55 11.51 -0.49 7.30
C ASP A 55 11.46 0.66 8.30
N PHE A 56 10.29 1.23 8.56
CA PHE A 56 10.07 2.26 9.56
C PHE A 56 10.42 1.77 10.98
N MET A 57 9.92 0.60 11.39
CA MET A 57 10.20 0.00 12.69
C MET A 57 11.71 -0.28 12.88
N ARG A 58 12.39 -0.75 11.83
CA ARG A 58 13.84 -0.96 11.85
C ARG A 58 14.59 0.36 12.06
N PHE A 59 14.21 1.42 11.34
CA PHE A 59 14.82 2.74 11.48
C PHE A 59 14.62 3.32 12.89
N THR A 60 13.40 3.23 13.42
CA THR A 60 13.06 3.76 14.75
C THR A 60 13.40 2.81 15.89
N ARG A 61 13.83 1.58 15.60
CA ARG A 61 14.07 0.50 16.58
C ARG A 61 12.84 0.14 17.40
N ILE A 62 11.65 0.34 16.84
CA ILE A 62 10.41 -0.08 17.48
C ILE A 62 10.30 -1.60 17.44
N SER A 63 10.24 -2.23 18.61
CA SER A 63 10.05 -3.68 18.77
C SER A 63 8.69 -4.06 19.35
N ASN A 64 7.98 -3.10 19.96
CA ASN A 64 6.70 -3.29 20.62
C ASN A 64 5.65 -2.32 20.03
N PRO A 65 4.44 -2.78 19.70
CA PRO A 65 3.35 -1.94 19.20
C PRO A 65 3.01 -0.74 20.09
N GLU A 66 3.16 -0.85 21.42
CA GLU A 66 2.87 0.25 22.33
C GLU A 66 3.77 1.47 22.12
N VAL A 67 4.98 1.27 21.58
CA VAL A 67 5.93 2.35 21.30
C VAL A 67 5.43 3.28 20.18
N PHE A 68 4.47 2.84 19.35
CA PHE A 68 3.85 3.74 18.37
C PHE A 68 3.19 4.96 19.01
N ARG A 69 2.78 4.91 20.26
CA ARG A 69 2.17 6.04 21.01
C ARG A 69 3.14 7.21 21.21
N VAL A 70 4.44 6.96 21.24
CA VAL A 70 5.47 7.98 21.45
C VAL A 70 6.13 8.43 20.14
N VAL A 71 5.68 7.93 19.01
CA VAL A 71 6.15 8.37 17.70
C VAL A 71 5.68 9.80 17.43
N THR A 72 6.62 10.67 17.11
CA THR A 72 6.37 12.08 16.81
C THR A 72 6.65 12.41 15.35
N ARG A 73 6.23 13.58 14.91
CA ARG A 73 6.56 14.11 13.58
C ARG A 73 8.06 14.13 13.31
N ALA A 74 8.88 14.40 14.35
CA ALA A 74 10.33 14.43 14.22
C ALA A 74 10.90 13.07 13.76
N HIS A 75 10.37 11.95 14.27
CA HIS A 75 10.75 10.61 13.83
C HIS A 75 10.45 10.39 12.34
N LEU A 76 9.29 10.86 11.87
CA LEU A 76 8.90 10.73 10.46
C LEU A 76 9.74 11.61 9.54
N ILE A 77 10.10 12.82 10.00
CA ILE A 77 11.01 13.71 9.25
C ILE A 77 12.42 13.09 9.16
N ALA A 78 12.91 12.53 10.26
CA ALA A 78 14.21 11.84 10.29
C ALA A 78 14.22 10.62 9.35
N TRP A 79 13.17 9.79 9.41
CA TRP A 79 13.04 8.64 8.51
C TRP A 79 12.94 9.06 7.04
N ARG A 80 12.18 10.10 6.71
CA ARG A 80 12.14 10.64 5.34
C ARG A 80 13.52 11.04 4.85
N LYS A 81 14.30 11.77 5.68
CA LYS A 81 15.67 12.17 5.33
C LYS A 81 16.60 10.95 5.14
N ASP A 82 16.45 9.93 5.98
CA ASP A 82 17.18 8.67 5.82
C ASP A 82 16.83 7.98 4.51
N LEU A 83 15.54 7.95 4.14
CA LEU A 83 15.09 7.40 2.85
C LEU A 83 15.68 8.18 1.66
N GLU A 84 15.71 9.52 1.75
CA GLU A 84 16.36 10.40 0.77
C GLU A 84 17.87 10.10 0.69
N GLY A 85 18.54 9.97 1.83
CA GLY A 85 19.97 9.64 1.92
C GLY A 85 20.31 8.25 1.36
N ARG A 86 19.37 7.30 1.42
CA ARG A 86 19.49 5.97 0.79
C ARG A 86 19.21 5.97 -0.72
N GLY A 87 18.96 7.14 -1.31
CA GLY A 87 18.69 7.27 -2.76
C GLY A 87 17.32 6.75 -3.19
N ASN A 88 16.33 6.66 -2.28
CA ASN A 88 14.98 6.26 -2.68
C ASN A 88 14.31 7.35 -3.51
N GLU A 89 13.59 6.95 -4.56
CA GLU A 89 12.79 7.86 -5.38
C GLU A 89 11.68 8.54 -4.58
N GLY A 90 11.31 9.76 -4.97
CA GLY A 90 10.24 10.53 -4.33
C GLY A 90 8.89 9.80 -4.29
N SER A 91 8.55 9.05 -5.34
CA SER A 91 7.37 8.17 -5.41
C SER A 91 7.39 7.09 -4.34
N THR A 92 8.52 6.43 -4.15
CA THR A 92 8.73 5.39 -3.12
C THR A 92 8.61 5.97 -1.73
N ILE A 93 9.24 7.14 -1.46
CA ILE A 93 9.15 7.82 -0.17
C ILE A 93 7.70 8.22 0.14
N ARG A 94 6.97 8.76 -0.85
CA ARG A 94 5.54 9.11 -0.70
C ARG A 94 4.70 7.89 -0.35
N ARG A 95 4.89 6.76 -1.02
CA ARG A 95 4.19 5.51 -0.74
C ARG A 95 4.49 5.01 0.68
N LYS A 96 5.75 5.00 1.09
CA LYS A 96 6.18 4.61 2.44
C LYS A 96 5.55 5.49 3.53
N LEU A 97 5.55 6.80 3.34
CA LEU A 97 4.87 7.73 4.26
C LEU A 97 3.35 7.51 4.28
N SER A 98 2.74 7.13 3.14
CA SER A 98 1.31 6.82 3.08
C SER A 98 0.96 5.55 3.84
N ALA A 99 1.80 4.50 3.77
CA ALA A 99 1.61 3.28 4.54
C ALA A 99 1.61 3.54 6.06
N VAL A 100 2.59 4.32 6.54
CA VAL A 100 2.67 4.71 7.97
C VAL A 100 1.50 5.63 8.34
N SER A 101 1.11 6.58 7.47
CA SER A 101 -0.04 7.46 7.72
C SER A 101 -1.34 6.67 7.87
N SER A 102 -1.57 5.68 7.02
CA SER A 102 -2.74 4.81 7.08
C SER A 102 -2.82 4.02 8.38
N LEU A 103 -1.69 3.48 8.86
CA LEU A 103 -1.65 2.82 10.16
C LEU A 103 -1.98 3.81 11.29
N PHE A 104 -1.37 5.00 11.30
CA PHE A 104 -1.62 5.98 12.36
C PHE A 104 -3.04 6.54 12.32
N GLU A 105 -3.69 6.67 11.16
CA GLU A 105 -5.10 7.01 11.06
C GLU A 105 -5.96 5.95 11.73
N TYR A 106 -5.72 4.68 11.41
CA TYR A 106 -6.40 3.58 12.06
C TYR A 106 -6.18 3.57 13.60
N LEU A 107 -4.94 3.80 14.07
CA LEU A 107 -4.65 3.89 15.50
C LEU A 107 -5.36 5.07 16.18
N CYS A 108 -5.55 6.21 15.47
CA CYS A 108 -6.37 7.33 15.96
C CYS A 108 -7.85 6.93 16.09
N GLU A 109 -8.41 6.25 15.10
CA GLU A 109 -9.80 5.75 15.13
C GLU A 109 -10.06 4.79 16.31
N ARG A 110 -9.03 4.05 16.70
CA ARG A 110 -9.06 3.14 17.85
C ARG A 110 -8.68 3.82 19.18
N ASN A 111 -8.49 5.12 19.19
CA ASN A 111 -8.01 5.89 20.36
C ASN A 111 -6.68 5.37 20.95
N ALA A 112 -5.90 4.62 20.18
CA ALA A 112 -4.59 4.14 20.60
C ALA A 112 -3.53 5.24 20.57
N VAL A 113 -3.69 6.23 19.70
CA VAL A 113 -2.87 7.46 19.61
C VAL A 113 -3.77 8.68 19.46
N VAL A 114 -3.31 9.84 19.92
CA VAL A 114 -4.10 11.08 19.93
C VAL A 114 -4.16 11.72 18.55
N HIS A 115 -3.10 11.61 17.75
CA HIS A 115 -3.01 12.24 16.43
C HIS A 115 -2.07 11.48 15.51
N ASN A 116 -2.27 11.65 14.20
CA ASN A 116 -1.40 11.06 13.18
C ASN A 116 -0.14 11.93 13.01
N PRO A 117 1.07 11.44 13.39
CA PRO A 117 2.30 12.21 13.33
C PRO A 117 2.81 12.45 11.91
N VAL A 118 2.27 11.73 10.91
CA VAL A 118 2.63 11.91 9.50
C VAL A 118 1.98 13.15 8.92
N LYS A 119 0.86 13.61 9.50
CA LYS A 119 0.20 14.87 9.07
C LYS A 119 1.16 16.04 9.22
N GLY A 120 1.37 16.79 8.12
CA GLY A 120 2.29 17.91 8.07
C GLY A 120 3.76 17.56 7.78
N VAL A 121 4.10 16.28 7.57
CA VAL A 121 5.40 15.90 7.02
C VAL A 121 5.42 16.25 5.52
N LYS A 122 6.35 17.10 5.11
CA LYS A 122 6.51 17.46 3.69
C LYS A 122 6.89 16.20 2.89
N ARG A 123 6.13 15.93 1.85
CA ARG A 123 6.41 14.82 0.93
C ARG A 123 7.35 15.32 -0.18
N PRO A 124 8.34 14.50 -0.61
CA PRO A 124 9.20 14.86 -1.74
C PRO A 124 8.35 15.17 -2.97
N LYS A 125 8.79 16.13 -3.77
CA LYS A 125 8.21 16.30 -5.11
C LYS A 125 8.53 15.04 -5.91
N VAL A 126 7.54 14.49 -6.58
CA VAL A 126 7.78 13.46 -7.58
C VAL A 126 8.23 14.25 -8.82
N THR A 127 9.52 14.26 -9.05
CA THR A 127 10.06 14.68 -10.35
C THR A 127 9.90 13.48 -11.29
N ASN A 128 8.67 13.23 -11.72
CA ASN A 128 8.52 12.44 -12.93
C ASN A 128 9.01 13.35 -14.05
N ALA A 129 10.15 13.02 -14.64
CA ALA A 129 10.55 13.59 -15.91
C ALA A 129 9.47 13.43 -17.00
N ASN A 130 8.43 12.66 -16.69
CA ASN A 130 7.25 12.35 -17.49
C ASN A 130 5.91 12.84 -16.89
N GLU A 131 5.88 13.65 -15.80
CA GLU A 131 4.61 14.27 -15.36
C GLU A 131 4.17 15.31 -16.39
N GLY A 132 3.20 14.95 -17.18
CA GLY A 132 2.61 15.79 -18.23
C GLY A 132 2.94 15.36 -19.66
N LEU A 133 3.83 14.40 -19.84
CA LEU A 133 4.14 13.81 -21.13
C LEU A 133 3.84 12.32 -21.08
N THR A 134 2.56 11.93 -21.12
CA THR A 134 2.25 10.71 -21.85
C THR A 134 2.79 10.98 -23.25
N PRO A 135 3.84 10.28 -23.74
CA PRO A 135 4.34 10.53 -25.07
C PRO A 135 3.17 10.32 -26.01
N ALA A 136 2.68 11.41 -26.60
CA ALA A 136 1.66 11.30 -27.61
C ALA A 136 2.26 10.47 -28.76
N LEU A 137 1.56 9.42 -29.13
CA LEU A 137 1.96 8.65 -30.30
C LEU A 137 1.87 9.57 -31.52
N SER A 138 2.89 9.58 -32.37
CA SER A 138 2.76 10.22 -33.67
C SER A 138 1.67 9.47 -34.47
N ASP A 139 1.09 10.16 -35.48
CA ASP A 139 0.07 9.56 -36.35
C ASP A 139 0.54 8.24 -36.98
N GLU A 140 1.82 8.15 -37.32
CA GLU A 140 2.43 6.94 -37.86
C GLU A 140 2.51 5.82 -36.80
N GLN A 141 2.91 6.13 -35.58
CA GLN A 141 2.95 5.18 -34.47
C GLN A 141 1.56 4.73 -34.07
N ALA A 142 0.57 5.63 -34.09
CA ALA A 142 -0.83 5.29 -33.82
C ALA A 142 -1.39 4.32 -34.88
N ARG A 143 -1.09 4.55 -36.18
CA ARG A 143 -1.46 3.62 -37.26
C ARG A 143 -0.81 2.25 -37.09
N LEU A 144 0.49 2.21 -36.83
CA LEU A 144 1.21 0.94 -36.58
C LEU A 144 0.62 0.18 -35.37
N LEU A 145 0.23 0.89 -34.31
CA LEU A 145 -0.41 0.28 -33.15
C LEU A 145 -1.79 -0.28 -33.49
N LEU A 146 -2.59 0.44 -34.27
CA LEU A 146 -3.93 -0.01 -34.72
C LEU A 146 -3.85 -1.24 -35.64
N ASP A 147 -2.79 -1.33 -36.45
CA ASP A 147 -2.58 -2.44 -37.40
C ASP A 147 -1.83 -3.64 -36.78
N ALA A 148 -1.21 -3.49 -35.62
CA ALA A 148 -0.44 -4.55 -34.97
C ALA A 148 -1.23 -5.82 -34.64
N PRO A 149 -2.54 -5.79 -34.23
CA PRO A 149 -3.29 -7.01 -33.97
C PRO A 149 -3.61 -7.76 -35.26
N PRO A 150 -3.40 -9.09 -35.33
CA PRO A 150 -3.66 -9.87 -36.53
C PRO A 150 -5.14 -9.86 -36.92
N GLY A 151 -5.48 -9.37 -38.11
CA GLY A 151 -6.86 -9.18 -38.57
C GLY A 151 -7.66 -10.49 -38.77
N GLU A 152 -6.97 -11.62 -38.90
CA GLU A 152 -7.56 -12.90 -39.21
C GLU A 152 -8.14 -13.66 -38.00
N THR A 153 -7.69 -13.31 -36.77
CA THR A 153 -8.13 -13.97 -35.55
C THR A 153 -9.25 -13.21 -34.86
N LEU A 154 -10.18 -13.95 -34.20
CA LEU A 154 -11.22 -13.30 -33.36
C LEU A 154 -10.62 -12.41 -32.29
N LYS A 155 -9.51 -12.82 -31.69
CA LYS A 155 -8.78 -12.02 -30.70
C LYS A 155 -8.24 -10.74 -31.31
N GLY A 156 -7.60 -10.83 -32.48
CA GLY A 156 -7.06 -9.66 -33.16
C GLY A 156 -8.14 -8.68 -33.63
N LYS A 157 -9.28 -9.16 -34.10
CA LYS A 157 -10.45 -8.30 -34.43
C LYS A 157 -10.98 -7.55 -33.19
N ARG A 158 -11.10 -8.26 -32.06
CA ARG A 158 -11.48 -7.65 -30.79
C ARG A 158 -10.46 -6.59 -30.33
N ASP A 159 -9.17 -6.92 -30.35
CA ASP A 159 -8.11 -6.04 -29.88
C ASP A 159 -8.01 -4.79 -30.78
N ARG A 160 -8.19 -4.94 -32.11
CA ARG A 160 -8.27 -3.82 -33.05
C ARG A 160 -9.48 -2.92 -32.78
N ALA A 161 -10.65 -3.49 -32.47
CA ALA A 161 -11.83 -2.72 -32.12
C ALA A 161 -11.65 -1.91 -30.83
N ILE A 162 -11.01 -2.49 -29.79
CA ILE A 162 -10.69 -1.80 -28.55
C ILE A 162 -9.74 -0.63 -28.81
N LEU A 163 -8.66 -0.85 -29.54
CA LEU A 163 -7.68 0.19 -29.88
C LEU A 163 -8.32 1.33 -30.68
N ALA A 164 -9.15 1.02 -31.67
CA ALA A 164 -9.87 2.01 -32.46
C ALA A 164 -10.87 2.86 -31.65
N THR A 165 -11.46 2.26 -30.62
CA THR A 165 -12.36 3.00 -29.72
C THR A 165 -11.58 3.97 -28.83
N LEU A 166 -10.43 3.52 -28.27
CA LEU A 166 -9.56 4.34 -27.42
C LEU A 166 -8.85 5.49 -28.20
N ALA A 167 -8.63 5.31 -29.49
CA ALA A 167 -7.97 6.34 -30.32
C ALA A 167 -8.92 7.45 -30.80
N ARG A 168 -10.23 7.37 -30.49
CA ARG A 168 -11.24 8.36 -30.87
C ARG A 168 -11.52 9.42 -29.78
N GLU A 169 -11.01 9.21 -28.56
CA GLU A 169 -11.10 10.20 -27.47
C GLU A 169 -9.84 11.11 -27.46
#